data_32e441b612edc97de92c5550450b89b1
#
_entry.id   32e441b612edc97de92c5550450b89b1
#
_cell.length_a   1.000
_cell.length_b   1.000
_cell.length_c   1.000
_cell.angle_alpha   90.00
_cell.angle_beta   90.00
_cell.angle_gamma   90.00
#
_symmetry.space_group_name_H-M   'P 1'
#
loop_
_entity.id
_entity.type
_entity.pdbx_description
1 polymer ?
#
loop_
_entity_poly.entity_id
_entity_poly.type
_entity_poly.pdbx_seq_one_letter_code
_entity_poly.pdbx_strand_id
1 'polypeptide(L)'
;MKKTLFVACCACAALAFCGRAAANVTFGITEDTGALGDPTMFYSTLNDLGATENRIAINWDPAQPTTIPNQPGLDYWLPQATIHAVRVLFAVAPAHPGDITSSPSRINQFAAFLQQLARTYPFVKDYVIGNEPNQPRFWQPQFSSTGANLSGSAYEPLLAASYDALKGVDPSINVIGVGLSPRGNDNPFAKDNVSTSPVRFLHDVGVAYRASKRTKPLMDELGFHPYPNQNNDPPLKGYPWPKAGIPNLDRIKQAVWDAFNGTAQPVFAERGKTAPANALKLDLDETGWQVAIPAVLQNLYTGKENVVTIDEGTQAQYYSDIVRFVSCDPDVRSLSFFHLVDEQPLDRWQSGLLRLDDSKRPSFTSVKNAIAQTQGKCALTPPGWSHTATVNGATVAFGYLGSPKGWNNKLWRFRTTVQEDASYKAGVFKLGSRKLTAKAKKAVLKALANPKSKPLLGAKGTALAYKSKLVALPKKTLKRSGWYVYGIRLAAAMNPQRAFVSVSRPFLVKSRPRARK
;
A
#
# COMPACT_ATOMS: atom_id res chain seq x y z
N MET A 1 57.62 45.39 31.68
CA MET A 1 56.71 44.34 32.17
C MET A 1 55.41 44.45 31.38
N LYS A 2 55.26 43.69 30.31
CA LYS A 2 54.04 43.63 29.47
C LYS A 2 53.23 42.41 29.85
N LYS A 3 52.03 42.56 30.39
CA LYS A 3 51.11 41.46 30.67
C LYS A 3 50.28 41.18 29.43
N THR A 4 50.44 40.00 28.87
CA THR A 4 49.64 39.50 27.76
C THR A 4 48.40 38.81 28.31
N LEU A 5 47.22 39.29 27.92
CA LEU A 5 45.92 38.70 28.30
C LEU A 5 45.55 37.67 27.24
N PHE A 6 45.44 36.39 27.63
CA PHE A 6 44.87 35.34 26.80
C PHE A 6 43.37 35.33 26.93
N VAL A 7 42.68 35.63 25.83
CA VAL A 7 41.21 35.46 25.72
C VAL A 7 40.98 34.06 25.11
N ALA A 8 40.45 33.16 25.92
CA ALA A 8 39.99 31.85 25.44
C ALA A 8 38.57 31.99 24.84
N CYS A 9 38.49 31.90 23.52
CA CYS A 9 37.20 31.78 22.83
C CYS A 9 36.66 30.36 22.97
N CYS A 10 35.69 30.13 23.88
CA CYS A 10 34.87 28.93 23.88
C CYS A 10 33.87 28.99 22.72
N ALA A 11 34.16 28.30 21.62
CA ALA A 11 33.16 28.04 20.56
C ALA A 11 32.24 26.93 21.04
N CYS A 12 31.06 27.32 21.60
CA CYS A 12 29.94 26.41 21.80
C CYS A 12 29.37 26.03 20.43
N ALA A 13 29.75 24.85 19.91
CA ALA A 13 29.05 24.23 18.79
C ALA A 13 27.65 23.81 19.28
N ALA A 14 26.65 24.66 19.07
CA ALA A 14 25.25 24.29 19.21
C ALA A 14 24.93 23.27 18.12
N LEU A 15 24.97 21.98 18.47
CA LEU A 15 24.33 20.94 17.69
C LEU A 15 22.83 21.21 17.71
N ALA A 16 22.36 21.89 16.67
CA ALA A 16 20.93 21.99 16.40
C ALA A 16 20.43 20.57 16.11
N PHE A 17 19.95 19.89 17.14
CA PHE A 17 19.04 18.77 16.98
C PHE A 17 17.79 19.36 16.32
N CYS A 18 17.71 19.29 15.00
CA CYS A 18 16.48 19.49 14.28
C CYS A 18 15.54 18.35 14.72
N GLY A 19 14.85 18.55 15.84
CA GLY A 19 13.78 17.68 16.28
C GLY A 19 12.76 17.65 15.17
N ARG A 20 12.65 16.53 14.45
CA ARG A 20 11.55 16.30 13.54
C ARG A 20 10.28 16.46 14.35
N ALA A 21 9.39 17.34 13.89
CA ALA A 21 8.03 17.36 14.40
C ALA A 21 7.47 15.94 14.32
N ALA A 22 7.01 15.41 15.45
CA ALA A 22 6.31 14.14 15.49
C ALA A 22 5.10 14.25 14.56
N ALA A 23 4.79 13.21 13.84
CA ALA A 23 3.56 13.15 13.05
C ALA A 23 2.39 13.26 14.04
N ASN A 24 1.58 14.32 13.93
CA ASN A 24 0.31 14.40 14.65
C ASN A 24 -0.70 13.52 13.90
N VAL A 25 -0.66 12.22 14.17
CA VAL A 25 -1.65 11.28 13.63
C VAL A 25 -2.99 11.55 14.33
N THR A 26 -4.04 11.75 13.55
CA THR A 26 -5.42 11.81 14.03
C THR A 26 -5.94 10.37 14.23
N PHE A 27 -6.63 10.14 15.33
CA PHE A 27 -7.29 8.86 15.58
C PHE A 27 -8.79 9.01 15.44
N GLY A 28 -9.44 8.01 14.85
CA GLY A 28 -10.85 8.05 14.49
C GLY A 28 -11.56 6.72 14.64
N ILE A 29 -12.85 6.79 14.35
CA ILE A 29 -13.75 5.64 14.30
C ILE A 29 -14.46 5.64 12.95
N THR A 30 -14.47 4.48 12.30
CA THR A 30 -15.39 4.20 11.18
C THR A 30 -16.68 3.65 11.76
N GLU A 31 -17.70 4.47 11.75
CA GLU A 31 -19.02 4.14 12.28
C GLU A 31 -20.06 5.03 11.61
N ASP A 32 -21.18 4.44 11.26
CA ASP A 32 -22.30 5.16 10.67
C ASP A 32 -23.16 5.83 11.76
N THR A 33 -24.08 6.69 11.33
CA THR A 33 -25.04 7.32 12.22
C THR A 33 -25.96 6.28 12.86
N GLY A 34 -26.24 6.43 14.17
CA GLY A 34 -27.14 5.57 14.93
C GLY A 34 -26.45 4.71 16.00
N ALA A 35 -25.13 4.58 15.99
CA ALA A 35 -24.42 3.93 17.08
C ALA A 35 -24.63 4.67 18.40
N LEU A 36 -24.90 3.94 19.50
CA LEU A 36 -25.29 4.46 20.81
C LEU A 36 -26.63 5.24 20.85
N GLY A 37 -27.37 5.32 19.75
CA GLY A 37 -28.70 5.94 19.69
C GLY A 37 -28.78 7.45 19.94
N ASP A 38 -27.73 8.07 20.48
CA ASP A 38 -27.63 9.50 20.79
C ASP A 38 -26.31 10.09 20.28
N PRO A 39 -26.36 11.12 19.41
CA PRO A 39 -25.13 11.72 18.84
C PRO A 39 -24.26 12.42 19.87
N THR A 40 -24.83 13.01 20.94
CA THR A 40 -24.05 13.64 22.00
C THR A 40 -23.24 12.60 22.76
N MET A 41 -23.87 11.47 23.09
CA MET A 41 -23.22 10.36 23.77
C MET A 41 -22.12 9.75 22.86
N PHE A 42 -22.41 9.58 21.58
CA PHE A 42 -21.44 9.06 20.61
C PHE A 42 -20.19 9.94 20.53
N TYR A 43 -20.34 11.23 20.23
CA TYR A 43 -19.19 12.12 20.04
C TYR A 43 -18.45 12.43 21.35
N SER A 44 -19.15 12.48 22.49
CA SER A 44 -18.47 12.58 23.79
C SER A 44 -17.64 11.31 24.11
N THR A 45 -18.12 10.14 23.68
CA THR A 45 -17.36 8.87 23.82
C THR A 45 -16.11 8.87 22.94
N LEU A 46 -16.18 9.40 21.72
CA LEU A 46 -15.01 9.59 20.87
C LEU A 46 -13.98 10.51 21.56
N ASN A 47 -14.44 11.63 22.11
CA ASN A 47 -13.57 12.57 22.81
C ASN A 47 -12.94 11.92 24.07
N ASP A 48 -13.71 11.12 24.84
CA ASP A 48 -13.15 10.36 25.97
C ASP A 48 -12.07 9.36 25.52
N LEU A 49 -12.25 8.74 24.34
CA LEU A 49 -11.25 7.86 23.74
C LEU A 49 -9.98 8.62 23.29
N GLY A 50 -10.09 9.91 23.01
CA GLY A 50 -9.08 10.73 22.35
C GLY A 50 -9.16 10.66 20.81
N ALA A 51 -10.25 10.15 20.27
CA ALA A 51 -10.56 10.13 18.84
C ALA A 51 -11.22 11.45 18.44
N THR A 52 -10.74 12.03 17.33
CA THR A 52 -11.23 13.31 16.82
C THR A 52 -11.68 13.22 15.36
N GLU A 53 -11.97 12.00 14.90
CA GLU A 53 -12.41 11.72 13.54
C GLU A 53 -13.51 10.67 13.53
N ASN A 54 -14.50 10.87 12.65
CA ASN A 54 -15.56 9.90 12.36
C ASN A 54 -15.73 9.74 10.86
N ARG A 55 -15.51 8.53 10.36
CA ARG A 55 -15.75 8.16 8.96
C ARG A 55 -17.14 7.56 8.83
N ILE A 56 -17.95 8.15 7.97
CA ILE A 56 -19.36 7.77 7.72
C ILE A 56 -19.48 7.29 6.28
N ALA A 57 -20.07 6.11 6.07
CA ALA A 57 -20.33 5.56 4.75
C ALA A 57 -21.57 6.19 4.11
N ILE A 58 -21.46 6.60 2.85
CA ILE A 58 -22.52 7.14 2.01
C ILE A 58 -22.62 6.29 0.74
N ASN A 59 -23.65 5.45 0.67
CA ASN A 59 -23.84 4.53 -0.45
C ASN A 59 -24.71 5.16 -1.54
N TRP A 60 -24.10 5.64 -2.63
CA TRP A 60 -24.79 6.24 -3.75
C TRP A 60 -25.54 5.20 -4.60
N ASP A 61 -26.83 5.39 -4.77
CA ASP A 61 -27.68 4.54 -5.61
C ASP A 61 -27.96 5.23 -6.96
N PRO A 62 -27.54 4.65 -8.10
CA PRO A 62 -27.83 5.22 -9.41
C PRO A 62 -29.32 5.19 -9.80
N ALA A 63 -30.16 4.45 -9.11
CA ALA A 63 -31.62 4.51 -9.29
C ALA A 63 -32.24 5.76 -8.64
N GLN A 64 -31.53 6.34 -7.67
CA GLN A 64 -31.91 7.57 -6.96
C GLN A 64 -30.72 8.54 -6.91
N PRO A 65 -30.20 9.01 -8.06
CA PRO A 65 -28.88 9.62 -8.18
C PRO A 65 -28.71 10.96 -7.44
N THR A 66 -29.81 11.58 -7.01
CA THR A 66 -29.83 12.84 -6.26
C THR A 66 -30.31 12.70 -4.82
N THR A 67 -30.65 11.50 -4.38
CA THR A 67 -31.08 11.24 -3.00
C THR A 67 -29.88 11.01 -2.10
N ILE A 68 -29.72 11.81 -1.05
CA ILE A 68 -28.69 11.59 -0.01
C ILE A 68 -29.23 10.49 0.92
N PRO A 69 -28.54 9.32 0.99
CA PRO A 69 -28.99 8.24 1.88
C PRO A 69 -28.98 8.67 3.34
N ASN A 70 -30.04 8.30 4.07
CA ASN A 70 -30.21 8.64 5.48
C ASN A 70 -30.00 10.15 5.81
N GLN A 71 -30.41 11.04 4.91
CA GLN A 71 -30.24 12.48 5.12
C GLN A 71 -30.81 12.97 6.47
N PRO A 72 -32.00 12.56 6.92
CA PRO A 72 -32.50 12.97 8.25
C PRO A 72 -31.58 12.54 9.41
N GLY A 73 -30.96 11.37 9.30
CA GLY A 73 -29.96 10.92 10.25
C GLY A 73 -28.72 11.81 10.22
N LEU A 74 -28.18 12.09 9.04
CA LEU A 74 -27.03 13.00 8.90
C LEU A 74 -27.33 14.38 9.47
N ASP A 75 -28.48 14.95 9.17
CA ASP A 75 -28.91 16.27 9.67
C ASP A 75 -29.00 16.32 11.20
N TYR A 76 -29.33 15.19 11.84
CA TYR A 76 -29.39 15.05 13.30
C TYR A 76 -27.99 14.84 13.93
N TRP A 77 -27.12 14.03 13.29
CA TRP A 77 -25.83 13.64 13.86
C TRP A 77 -24.73 14.67 13.64
N LEU A 78 -24.61 15.22 12.44
CA LEU A 78 -23.47 16.03 12.04
C LEU A 78 -23.27 17.34 12.85
N PRO A 79 -24.32 18.05 13.32
CA PRO A 79 -24.15 19.20 14.19
C PRO A 79 -23.39 18.87 15.48
N GLN A 80 -23.62 17.68 16.04
CA GLN A 80 -22.92 17.23 17.25
C GLN A 80 -21.44 16.94 17.01
N ALA A 81 -21.09 16.42 15.83
CA ALA A 81 -19.66 16.28 15.45
C ALA A 81 -18.93 17.64 15.53
N THR A 82 -19.56 18.69 15.01
CA THR A 82 -19.00 20.05 15.05
C THR A 82 -18.87 20.57 16.48
N ILE A 83 -19.90 20.37 17.33
CA ILE A 83 -19.89 20.79 18.74
C ILE A 83 -18.76 20.09 19.51
N HIS A 84 -18.53 18.82 19.23
CA HIS A 84 -17.49 18.01 19.87
C HIS A 84 -16.11 18.13 19.18
N ALA A 85 -15.95 19.00 18.19
CA ALA A 85 -14.72 19.19 17.41
C ALA A 85 -14.21 17.87 16.78
N VAL A 86 -15.13 17.00 16.36
CA VAL A 86 -14.82 15.77 15.63
C VAL A 86 -14.92 16.03 14.13
N ARG A 87 -13.85 15.75 13.42
CA ARG A 87 -13.76 15.84 11.96
C ARG A 87 -14.58 14.70 11.34
N VAL A 88 -15.44 15.02 10.38
CA VAL A 88 -16.22 14.02 9.65
C VAL A 88 -15.60 13.76 8.29
N LEU A 89 -15.42 12.48 7.95
CA LEU A 89 -15.09 12.00 6.61
C LEU A 89 -16.32 11.32 6.01
N PHE A 90 -16.71 11.70 4.81
CA PHE A 90 -17.66 10.95 4.02
C PHE A 90 -16.95 9.95 3.12
N ALA A 91 -17.17 8.64 3.34
CA ALA A 91 -16.76 7.60 2.42
C ALA A 91 -17.87 7.31 1.43
N VAL A 92 -17.77 7.91 0.24
CA VAL A 92 -18.82 7.84 -0.78
C VAL A 92 -18.49 6.74 -1.77
N ALA A 93 -19.34 5.71 -1.83
CA ALA A 93 -19.18 4.56 -2.69
C ALA A 93 -20.47 4.22 -3.45
N PRO A 94 -20.40 3.54 -4.61
CA PRO A 94 -21.60 3.01 -5.25
C PRO A 94 -22.25 1.95 -4.36
N ALA A 95 -23.59 1.91 -4.34
CA ALA A 95 -24.39 0.96 -3.54
C ALA A 95 -24.16 -0.49 -3.98
N HIS A 96 -23.91 -0.73 -5.27
CA HIS A 96 -23.64 -2.07 -5.81
C HIS A 96 -22.36 -2.10 -6.66
N PRO A 97 -21.65 -3.24 -6.71
CA PRO A 97 -20.31 -3.32 -7.30
C PRO A 97 -20.19 -2.91 -8.77
N GLY A 98 -21.28 -3.06 -9.55
CA GLY A 98 -21.33 -2.76 -10.98
C GLY A 98 -21.92 -1.40 -11.36
N ASP A 99 -22.38 -0.63 -10.39
CA ASP A 99 -23.16 0.60 -10.64
C ASP A 99 -22.41 1.61 -11.52
N ILE A 100 -21.14 1.84 -11.24
CA ILE A 100 -20.31 2.77 -12.01
C ILE A 100 -19.97 2.23 -13.40
N THR A 101 -19.64 0.95 -13.50
CA THR A 101 -19.15 0.33 -14.74
C THR A 101 -20.28 -0.04 -15.71
N SER A 102 -21.54 0.03 -15.28
CA SER A 102 -22.70 -0.30 -16.09
C SER A 102 -22.96 0.68 -17.24
N SER A 103 -22.54 1.95 -17.11
CA SER A 103 -22.69 2.97 -18.15
C SER A 103 -21.68 4.10 -17.98
N PRO A 104 -21.12 4.66 -19.08
CA PRO A 104 -20.22 5.81 -19.04
C PRO A 104 -20.82 7.05 -18.35
N SER A 105 -22.15 7.23 -18.38
CA SER A 105 -22.84 8.34 -17.72
C SER A 105 -22.83 8.27 -16.19
N ARG A 106 -22.58 7.10 -15.61
CA ARG A 106 -22.60 6.88 -14.16
C ARG A 106 -21.51 7.67 -13.43
N ILE A 107 -20.37 7.83 -14.05
CA ILE A 107 -19.27 8.66 -13.51
C ILE A 107 -19.72 10.12 -13.33
N ASN A 108 -20.40 10.69 -14.32
CA ASN A 108 -20.90 12.07 -14.24
C ASN A 108 -22.04 12.22 -13.23
N GLN A 109 -22.90 11.21 -13.12
CA GLN A 109 -23.98 11.20 -12.10
C GLN A 109 -23.40 11.12 -10.69
N PHE A 110 -22.41 10.26 -10.46
CA PHE A 110 -21.71 10.16 -9.18
C PHE A 110 -20.99 11.46 -8.83
N ALA A 111 -20.30 12.07 -9.78
CA ALA A 111 -19.63 13.36 -9.59
C ALA A 111 -20.62 14.49 -9.26
N ALA A 112 -21.79 14.52 -9.90
CA ALA A 112 -22.86 15.47 -9.57
C ALA A 112 -23.43 15.25 -8.16
N PHE A 113 -23.58 13.99 -7.75
CA PHE A 113 -23.98 13.64 -6.38
C PHE A 113 -22.95 14.14 -5.34
N LEU A 114 -21.67 13.96 -5.60
CA LEU A 114 -20.61 14.49 -4.72
C LEU A 114 -20.69 16.02 -4.58
N GLN A 115 -20.94 16.74 -5.68
CA GLN A 115 -21.15 18.19 -5.64
C GLN A 115 -22.38 18.57 -4.80
N GLN A 116 -23.47 17.83 -4.92
CA GLN A 116 -24.66 18.04 -4.12
C GLN A 116 -24.36 17.82 -2.64
N LEU A 117 -23.72 16.70 -2.30
CA LEU A 117 -23.35 16.35 -0.92
C LEU A 117 -22.46 17.42 -0.28
N ALA A 118 -21.45 17.90 -1.03
CA ALA A 118 -20.54 18.94 -0.55
C ALA A 118 -21.21 20.31 -0.36
N ARG A 119 -22.24 20.63 -1.16
CA ARG A 119 -23.04 21.86 -0.97
C ARG A 119 -24.03 21.74 0.18
N THR A 120 -24.57 20.53 0.42
CA THR A 120 -25.49 20.25 1.53
C THR A 120 -24.77 20.32 2.88
N TYR A 121 -23.56 19.77 2.94
CA TYR A 121 -22.74 19.72 4.17
C TYR A 121 -21.40 20.46 3.99
N PRO A 122 -21.40 21.78 3.88
CA PRO A 122 -20.21 22.56 3.51
C PRO A 122 -19.10 22.56 4.58
N PHE A 123 -19.39 22.09 5.78
CA PHE A 123 -18.42 21.91 6.86
C PHE A 123 -17.69 20.56 6.79
N VAL A 124 -18.19 19.57 6.04
CA VAL A 124 -17.47 18.33 5.75
C VAL A 124 -16.48 18.60 4.64
N LYS A 125 -15.20 18.42 4.95
CA LYS A 125 -14.10 18.74 4.02
C LYS A 125 -13.34 17.52 3.52
N ASP A 126 -13.64 16.34 4.03
CA ASP A 126 -12.91 15.12 3.72
C ASP A 126 -13.83 14.09 3.05
N TYR A 127 -13.42 13.62 1.86
CA TYR A 127 -14.20 12.70 1.03
C TYR A 127 -13.33 11.54 0.57
N VAL A 128 -13.62 10.33 1.04
CA VAL A 128 -13.05 9.08 0.52
C VAL A 128 -13.88 8.66 -0.69
N ILE A 129 -13.24 8.43 -1.82
CA ILE A 129 -13.91 8.07 -3.08
C ILE A 129 -13.85 6.57 -3.30
N GLY A 130 -15.00 5.91 -3.14
CA GLY A 130 -15.12 4.47 -3.21
C GLY A 130 -14.84 3.78 -1.86
N ASN A 131 -15.03 2.47 -1.86
CA ASN A 131 -14.70 1.56 -0.77
C ASN A 131 -14.15 0.28 -1.37
N GLU A 132 -12.91 -0.07 -1.08
CA GLU A 132 -12.19 -1.26 -1.53
C GLU A 132 -12.43 -1.66 -3.01
N PRO A 133 -12.26 -0.75 -4.01
CA PRO A 133 -12.58 -1.06 -5.40
C PRO A 133 -11.69 -2.15 -6.01
N ASN A 134 -10.69 -2.61 -5.28
CA ASN A 134 -9.90 -3.78 -5.61
C ASN A 134 -10.51 -5.11 -5.13
N GLN A 135 -11.74 -5.08 -4.56
CA GLN A 135 -12.48 -6.26 -4.11
C GLN A 135 -13.81 -6.41 -4.89
N PRO A 136 -14.20 -7.64 -5.26
CA PRO A 136 -15.40 -7.88 -6.08
C PRO A 136 -16.70 -7.56 -5.33
N ARG A 137 -16.67 -7.48 -4.01
CA ARG A 137 -17.82 -7.08 -3.18
C ARG A 137 -18.23 -5.62 -3.42
N PHE A 138 -17.24 -4.76 -3.77
CA PHE A 138 -17.46 -3.31 -3.87
C PHE A 138 -17.27 -2.77 -5.28
N TRP A 139 -16.63 -3.54 -6.17
CA TRP A 139 -16.36 -3.12 -7.54
C TRP A 139 -16.30 -4.29 -8.52
N GLN A 140 -17.05 -4.21 -9.61
CA GLN A 140 -17.04 -5.19 -10.68
C GLN A 140 -17.09 -4.50 -12.06
N PRO A 141 -16.50 -5.15 -13.10
CA PRO A 141 -15.69 -6.36 -13.02
C PRO A 141 -14.26 -6.09 -12.53
N GLN A 142 -13.64 -7.06 -11.84
CA GLN A 142 -12.22 -6.99 -11.47
C GLN A 142 -11.32 -7.34 -12.66
N PHE A 143 -11.73 -8.30 -13.48
CA PHE A 143 -10.99 -8.76 -14.65
C PHE A 143 -11.92 -8.96 -15.84
N SER A 144 -11.35 -8.89 -17.07
CA SER A 144 -12.04 -9.29 -18.28
C SER A 144 -12.19 -10.80 -18.39
N SER A 145 -13.02 -11.29 -19.32
CA SER A 145 -13.14 -12.72 -19.65
C SER A 145 -11.83 -13.35 -20.12
N THR A 146 -10.89 -12.56 -20.63
CA THR A 146 -9.56 -13.02 -21.04
C THR A 146 -8.50 -12.90 -19.95
N GLY A 147 -8.88 -12.44 -18.75
CA GLY A 147 -8.01 -12.34 -17.58
C GLY A 147 -7.19 -11.05 -17.49
N ALA A 148 -7.47 -10.03 -18.31
CA ALA A 148 -6.89 -8.71 -18.13
C ALA A 148 -7.51 -8.01 -16.92
N ASN A 149 -6.71 -7.39 -16.06
CA ASN A 149 -7.22 -6.61 -14.93
C ASN A 149 -7.93 -5.35 -15.43
N LEU A 150 -9.10 -5.05 -14.87
CA LEU A 150 -9.94 -3.92 -15.26
C LEU A 150 -10.19 -2.93 -14.12
N SER A 151 -10.13 -3.38 -12.86
CA SER A 151 -10.62 -2.59 -11.72
C SER A 151 -9.88 -1.26 -11.57
N GLY A 152 -8.55 -1.24 -11.58
CA GLY A 152 -7.77 -0.01 -11.44
C GLY A 152 -7.96 0.97 -12.60
N SER A 153 -7.99 0.45 -13.85
CA SER A 153 -8.18 1.29 -15.03
C SER A 153 -9.61 1.85 -15.15
N ALA A 154 -10.62 1.13 -14.66
CA ALA A 154 -12.01 1.61 -14.63
C ALA A 154 -12.27 2.57 -13.45
N TYR A 155 -11.49 2.47 -12.38
CA TYR A 155 -11.62 3.36 -11.21
C TYR A 155 -10.96 4.75 -11.45
N GLU A 156 -9.89 4.84 -12.23
CA GLU A 156 -9.18 6.11 -12.47
C GLU A 156 -10.10 7.24 -12.96
N PRO A 157 -10.95 7.06 -13.99
CA PRO A 157 -11.83 8.13 -14.47
C PRO A 157 -12.89 8.54 -13.45
N LEU A 158 -13.35 7.63 -12.58
CA LEU A 158 -14.24 7.99 -11.48
C LEU A 158 -13.52 8.93 -10.49
N LEU A 159 -12.32 8.57 -10.07
CA LEU A 159 -11.53 9.37 -9.13
C LEU A 159 -11.19 10.75 -9.71
N ALA A 160 -10.83 10.81 -11.00
CA ALA A 160 -10.54 12.05 -11.71
C ALA A 160 -11.76 13.00 -11.76
N ALA A 161 -12.94 12.46 -12.11
CA ALA A 161 -14.18 13.23 -12.15
C ALA A 161 -14.61 13.70 -10.75
N SER A 162 -14.46 12.83 -9.75
CA SER A 162 -14.77 13.14 -8.34
C SER A 162 -13.87 14.25 -7.80
N TYR A 163 -12.58 14.18 -8.07
CA TYR A 163 -11.62 15.23 -7.70
C TYR A 163 -12.03 16.59 -8.30
N ASP A 164 -12.28 16.64 -9.60
CA ASP A 164 -12.64 17.88 -10.29
C ASP A 164 -13.98 18.43 -9.79
N ALA A 165 -14.96 17.55 -9.52
CA ALA A 165 -16.27 17.92 -9.01
C ALA A 165 -16.19 18.55 -7.61
N LEU A 166 -15.50 17.90 -6.68
CA LEU A 166 -15.34 18.38 -5.30
C LEU A 166 -14.50 19.65 -5.22
N LYS A 167 -13.35 19.70 -5.92
CA LYS A 167 -12.52 20.92 -6.01
C LYS A 167 -13.22 22.08 -6.70
N GLY A 168 -14.18 21.79 -7.58
CA GLY A 168 -15.04 22.80 -8.20
C GLY A 168 -16.10 23.39 -7.26
N VAL A 169 -16.47 22.68 -6.19
CA VAL A 169 -17.33 23.22 -5.12
C VAL A 169 -16.52 24.05 -4.14
N ASP A 170 -15.42 23.48 -3.64
CA ASP A 170 -14.51 24.16 -2.72
C ASP A 170 -13.10 23.58 -2.87
N PRO A 171 -12.10 24.39 -3.28
CA PRO A 171 -10.72 23.95 -3.41
C PRO A 171 -10.08 23.41 -2.13
N SER A 172 -10.63 23.74 -0.95
CA SER A 172 -10.15 23.25 0.36
C SER A 172 -10.59 21.84 0.69
N ILE A 173 -11.56 21.26 -0.06
CA ILE A 173 -11.98 19.88 0.14
C ILE A 173 -10.80 18.95 -0.11
N ASN A 174 -10.56 18.05 0.83
CA ASN A 174 -9.56 16.99 0.76
C ASN A 174 -10.16 15.74 0.11
N VAL A 175 -9.61 15.35 -1.03
CA VAL A 175 -10.05 14.16 -1.76
C VAL A 175 -9.14 12.99 -1.41
N ILE A 176 -9.68 12.01 -0.70
CA ILE A 176 -9.00 10.80 -0.28
C ILE A 176 -9.29 9.71 -1.32
N GLY A 177 -8.25 9.27 -2.03
CA GLY A 177 -8.40 8.26 -3.06
C GLY A 177 -8.47 6.86 -2.50
N VAL A 178 -9.38 6.04 -3.01
CA VAL A 178 -9.47 4.59 -2.98
C VAL A 178 -10.13 3.95 -1.76
N GLY A 179 -9.69 4.15 -0.52
CA GLY A 179 -10.07 3.24 0.58
C GLY A 179 -9.66 1.80 0.23
N LEU A 180 -8.37 1.55 0.06
CA LEU A 180 -7.82 0.36 -0.61
C LEU A 180 -7.73 -0.84 0.31
N SER A 181 -8.30 -2.00 -0.08
CA SER A 181 -8.14 -3.26 0.66
C SER A 181 -6.70 -3.77 0.66
N PRO A 182 -6.23 -4.33 1.79
CA PRO A 182 -4.87 -4.87 1.90
C PRO A 182 -4.66 -6.16 1.12
N ARG A 183 -5.74 -6.82 0.68
CA ARG A 183 -5.76 -8.16 0.10
C ARG A 183 -6.13 -8.13 -1.38
N GLY A 184 -5.85 -9.21 -2.05
CA GLY A 184 -6.20 -9.53 -3.42
C GLY A 184 -5.36 -10.70 -3.92
N ASN A 185 -5.91 -11.54 -4.80
CA ASN A 185 -5.23 -12.75 -5.27
C ASN A 185 -4.66 -12.62 -6.68
N ASP A 186 -5.03 -11.57 -7.43
CA ASP A 186 -4.63 -11.34 -8.83
C ASP A 186 -4.91 -12.54 -9.75
N ASN A 187 -5.91 -13.34 -9.41
CA ASN A 187 -6.29 -14.53 -10.17
C ASN A 187 -7.68 -14.36 -10.80
N PRO A 188 -7.75 -14.06 -12.11
CA PRO A 188 -9.02 -13.88 -12.82
C PRO A 188 -9.92 -15.13 -12.85
N PHE A 189 -9.35 -16.30 -12.56
CA PHE A 189 -10.02 -17.59 -12.59
C PHE A 189 -10.09 -18.24 -11.20
N ALA A 190 -10.03 -17.45 -10.14
CA ALA A 190 -10.24 -17.94 -8.78
C ALA A 190 -11.68 -18.46 -8.63
N LYS A 191 -11.87 -19.51 -7.81
CA LYS A 191 -13.20 -20.10 -7.59
C LYS A 191 -14.11 -19.16 -6.81
N ASP A 192 -13.54 -18.46 -5.81
CA ASP A 192 -14.33 -17.70 -4.84
C ASP A 192 -14.10 -16.20 -4.97
N ASN A 193 -12.97 -15.67 -4.56
CA ASN A 193 -12.71 -14.24 -4.50
C ASN A 193 -11.82 -13.78 -5.67
N VAL A 194 -12.42 -13.38 -6.78
CA VAL A 194 -11.70 -12.80 -7.93
C VAL A 194 -11.39 -11.34 -7.63
N SER A 195 -10.24 -11.07 -7.03
CA SER A 195 -9.85 -9.76 -6.50
C SER A 195 -8.46 -9.31 -6.95
N THR A 196 -8.26 -8.01 -6.96
CA THR A 196 -6.99 -7.36 -7.35
C THR A 196 -6.19 -6.99 -6.10
N SER A 197 -4.89 -7.29 -6.09
CA SER A 197 -4.01 -6.86 -4.98
C SER A 197 -3.81 -5.35 -4.97
N PRO A 198 -3.50 -4.74 -3.80
CA PRO A 198 -3.31 -3.30 -3.71
C PRO A 198 -2.18 -2.78 -4.61
N VAL A 199 -1.07 -3.51 -4.72
CA VAL A 199 0.06 -3.13 -5.59
C VAL A 199 -0.34 -3.14 -7.06
N ARG A 200 -1.09 -4.16 -7.50
CA ARG A 200 -1.58 -4.28 -8.87
C ARG A 200 -2.61 -3.20 -9.19
N PHE A 201 -3.54 -2.96 -8.27
CA PHE A 201 -4.56 -1.94 -8.44
C PHE A 201 -3.95 -0.55 -8.63
N LEU A 202 -3.03 -0.14 -7.75
CA LEU A 202 -2.34 1.15 -7.86
C LEU A 202 -1.52 1.26 -9.15
N HIS A 203 -0.85 0.19 -9.58
CA HIS A 203 -0.17 0.15 -10.87
C HIS A 203 -1.14 0.45 -12.01
N ASP A 204 -2.30 -0.21 -12.06
CA ASP A 204 -3.24 -0.11 -13.17
C ASP A 204 -3.97 1.26 -13.17
N VAL A 205 -4.24 1.86 -11.99
CA VAL A 205 -4.65 3.27 -11.87
C VAL A 205 -3.59 4.20 -12.47
N GLY A 206 -2.31 4.00 -12.14
CA GLY A 206 -1.21 4.80 -12.68
C GLY A 206 -1.04 4.67 -14.19
N VAL A 207 -1.26 3.47 -14.75
CA VAL A 207 -1.25 3.24 -16.21
C VAL A 207 -2.39 4.02 -16.89
N ALA A 208 -3.61 3.97 -16.35
CA ALA A 208 -4.76 4.71 -16.86
C ALA A 208 -4.53 6.22 -16.76
N TYR A 209 -4.04 6.71 -15.63
CA TYR A 209 -3.73 8.12 -15.41
C TYR A 209 -2.69 8.67 -16.42
N ARG A 210 -1.64 7.92 -16.70
CA ARG A 210 -0.66 8.31 -17.73
C ARG A 210 -1.25 8.30 -19.14
N ALA A 211 -2.16 7.35 -19.42
CA ALA A 211 -2.85 7.26 -20.71
C ALA A 211 -3.86 8.39 -20.90
N SER A 212 -4.53 8.85 -19.85
CA SER A 212 -5.49 9.97 -19.91
C SER A 212 -4.82 11.32 -20.18
N LYS A 213 -3.49 11.42 -20.00
CA LYS A 213 -2.70 12.66 -20.12
C LYS A 213 -3.19 13.79 -19.19
N ARG A 214 -3.84 13.43 -18.11
CA ARG A 214 -4.33 14.37 -17.12
C ARG A 214 -3.17 15.15 -16.48
N THR A 215 -3.36 16.46 -16.30
CA THR A 215 -2.38 17.39 -15.72
C THR A 215 -2.76 17.89 -14.32
N LYS A 216 -3.85 17.35 -13.74
CA LYS A 216 -4.30 17.63 -12.37
C LYS A 216 -4.14 16.37 -11.51
N PRO A 217 -4.01 16.50 -10.18
CA PRO A 217 -4.04 15.35 -9.29
C PRO A 217 -5.33 14.52 -9.40
N LEU A 218 -5.27 13.27 -8.92
CA LEU A 218 -6.44 12.41 -8.69
C LEU A 218 -6.92 12.50 -7.24
N MET A 219 -5.98 12.73 -6.30
CA MET A 219 -6.24 12.68 -4.87
C MET A 219 -5.23 13.55 -4.11
N ASP A 220 -5.61 14.01 -2.94
CA ASP A 220 -4.76 14.71 -1.98
C ASP A 220 -4.18 13.73 -0.94
N GLU A 221 -4.90 12.64 -0.64
CA GLU A 221 -4.49 11.57 0.27
C GLU A 221 -4.87 10.20 -0.29
N LEU A 222 -4.21 9.15 0.20
CA LEU A 222 -4.52 7.76 -0.15
C LEU A 222 -5.18 7.06 1.05
N GLY A 223 -6.45 6.67 0.90
CA GLY A 223 -7.17 5.81 1.83
C GLY A 223 -6.69 4.35 1.72
N PHE A 224 -6.44 3.73 2.86
CA PHE A 224 -5.97 2.35 2.92
C PHE A 224 -6.50 1.65 4.17
N HIS A 225 -7.04 0.44 4.01
CA HIS A 225 -7.62 -0.38 5.07
C HIS A 225 -6.64 -1.48 5.52
N PRO A 226 -5.74 -1.24 6.47
CA PRO A 226 -4.68 -2.19 6.82
C PRO A 226 -5.16 -3.33 7.75
N TYR A 227 -6.28 -3.96 7.46
CA TYR A 227 -6.73 -5.15 8.20
C TYR A 227 -5.67 -6.26 8.21
N PRO A 228 -5.66 -7.17 9.20
CA PRO A 228 -4.74 -8.30 9.23
C PRO A 228 -5.01 -9.29 8.10
N ASN A 229 -4.00 -10.11 7.74
CA ASN A 229 -4.18 -11.15 6.71
C ASN A 229 -5.13 -12.25 7.19
N GLN A 230 -5.00 -12.62 8.44
CA GLN A 230 -5.91 -13.48 9.19
C GLN A 230 -6.28 -12.76 10.48
N ASN A 231 -7.50 -12.92 10.95
CA ASN A 231 -7.93 -12.19 12.15
C ASN A 231 -7.06 -12.45 13.40
N ASN A 232 -6.43 -13.61 13.51
CA ASN A 232 -5.51 -13.95 14.60
C ASN A 232 -4.04 -13.57 14.34
N ASP A 233 -3.74 -12.88 13.23
CA ASP A 233 -2.39 -12.40 12.96
C ASP A 233 -2.08 -11.14 13.79
N PRO A 234 -0.93 -11.06 14.47
CA PRO A 234 -0.53 -9.84 15.15
C PRO A 234 -0.28 -8.70 14.14
N PRO A 235 -0.48 -7.43 14.55
CA PRO A 235 -0.46 -6.29 13.64
C PRO A 235 0.86 -6.14 12.88
N LEU A 236 1.98 -6.52 13.47
CA LEU A 236 3.31 -6.40 12.85
C LEU A 236 3.77 -7.63 12.06
N LYS A 237 2.90 -8.63 11.86
CA LYS A 237 3.23 -9.81 11.03
C LYS A 237 3.38 -9.47 9.55
N GLY A 238 2.59 -8.55 9.05
CA GLY A 238 2.59 -8.14 7.63
C GLY A 238 2.03 -9.20 6.67
N TYR A 239 2.10 -8.85 5.40
CA TYR A 239 1.58 -9.66 4.31
C TYR A 239 2.67 -10.10 3.34
N PRO A 240 2.55 -11.26 2.68
CA PRO A 240 3.36 -11.56 1.51
C PRO A 240 3.03 -10.58 0.36
N TRP A 241 4.03 -10.29 -0.47
CA TRP A 241 3.82 -9.52 -1.70
C TRP A 241 2.82 -10.28 -2.63
N PRO A 242 1.90 -9.63 -3.35
CA PRO A 242 1.72 -8.18 -3.53
C PRO A 242 0.70 -7.52 -2.58
N LYS A 243 0.29 -8.17 -1.51
CA LYS A 243 -0.59 -7.65 -0.47
C LYS A 243 0.18 -6.76 0.50
N ALA A 244 -0.51 -5.95 1.30
CA ALA A 244 0.12 -5.08 2.29
C ALA A 244 -0.74 -4.98 3.57
N GLY A 245 -0.10 -4.85 4.71
CA GLY A 245 -0.73 -4.54 6.01
C GLY A 245 0.03 -3.42 6.70
N ILE A 246 -0.23 -3.18 7.98
CA ILE A 246 0.42 -2.13 8.78
C ILE A 246 1.95 -2.09 8.61
N PRO A 247 2.71 -3.20 8.74
CA PRO A 247 4.16 -3.15 8.62
C PRO A 247 4.67 -3.10 7.17
N ASN A 248 3.77 -3.04 6.18
CA ASN A 248 4.10 -2.98 4.76
C ASN A 248 3.67 -1.66 4.10
N LEU A 249 3.51 -0.58 4.88
CA LEU A 249 3.15 0.74 4.32
C LEU A 249 4.20 1.25 3.34
N ASP A 250 5.47 0.88 3.52
CA ASP A 250 6.56 1.13 2.57
C ASP A 250 6.27 0.54 1.18
N ARG A 251 5.59 -0.61 1.12
CA ARG A 251 5.17 -1.25 -0.14
C ARG A 251 4.09 -0.46 -0.86
N ILE A 252 3.12 0.08 -0.12
CA ILE A 252 2.08 0.96 -0.67
C ILE A 252 2.72 2.26 -1.19
N LYS A 253 3.62 2.86 -0.42
CA LYS A 253 4.35 4.07 -0.83
C LYS A 253 5.18 3.82 -2.10
N GLN A 254 5.85 2.65 -2.20
CA GLN A 254 6.57 2.27 -3.41
C GLN A 254 5.64 2.05 -4.60
N ALA A 255 4.48 1.44 -4.41
CA ALA A 255 3.50 1.24 -5.48
C ALA A 255 2.96 2.58 -6.01
N VAL A 256 2.67 3.53 -5.14
CA VAL A 256 2.29 4.91 -5.51
C VAL A 256 3.42 5.60 -6.27
N TRP A 257 4.66 5.48 -5.80
CA TRP A 257 5.81 6.06 -6.51
C TRP A 257 5.97 5.45 -7.91
N ASP A 258 5.86 4.13 -8.04
CA ASP A 258 5.94 3.45 -9.34
C ASP A 258 4.81 3.89 -10.30
N ALA A 259 3.61 4.10 -9.77
CA ALA A 259 2.45 4.53 -10.52
C ALA A 259 2.54 5.99 -10.99
N PHE A 260 2.98 6.92 -10.13
CA PHE A 260 2.75 8.35 -10.34
C PHE A 260 4.01 9.21 -10.40
N ASN A 261 5.20 8.69 -10.09
CA ASN A 261 6.43 9.50 -10.15
C ASN A 261 6.61 10.16 -11.53
N GLY A 262 6.92 11.46 -11.52
CA GLY A 262 7.07 12.26 -12.74
C GLY A 262 5.75 12.61 -13.44
N THR A 263 4.63 12.55 -12.74
CA THR A 263 3.31 13.02 -13.19
C THR A 263 2.83 14.20 -12.34
N ALA A 264 1.63 14.71 -12.59
CA ALA A 264 1.03 15.76 -11.77
C ALA A 264 0.41 15.24 -10.45
N GLN A 265 0.24 13.91 -10.31
CA GLN A 265 -0.19 13.33 -9.04
C GLN A 265 0.98 13.33 -8.04
N PRO A 266 0.84 13.97 -6.85
CA PRO A 266 1.83 13.92 -5.79
C PRO A 266 2.10 12.49 -5.31
N VAL A 267 3.32 12.27 -4.81
CA VAL A 267 3.74 11.02 -4.17
C VAL A 267 4.17 11.29 -2.73
N PHE A 268 4.42 10.24 -1.95
CA PHE A 268 4.87 10.35 -0.57
C PHE A 268 6.25 11.02 -0.46
N ALA A 269 6.45 11.73 0.65
CA ALA A 269 7.75 12.32 0.97
C ALA A 269 8.79 11.24 1.25
N GLU A 270 9.98 11.42 0.69
CA GLU A 270 11.08 10.48 0.92
C GLU A 270 11.93 10.88 2.13
N ARG A 271 12.44 9.90 2.83
CA ARG A 271 13.36 10.09 3.96
C ARG A 271 14.58 10.91 3.55
N GLY A 272 14.89 11.94 4.34
CA GLY A 272 16.06 12.79 4.12
C GLY A 272 15.93 13.79 2.98
N LYS A 273 14.77 13.86 2.33
CA LYS A 273 14.42 14.91 1.37
C LYS A 273 13.47 15.93 2.00
N THR A 274 13.50 17.17 1.53
CA THR A 274 12.47 18.16 1.88
C THR A 274 11.12 17.69 1.32
N ALA A 275 10.13 17.54 2.18
CA ALA A 275 8.79 17.15 1.75
C ALA A 275 8.16 18.29 0.96
N PRO A 276 7.62 18.07 -0.25
CA PRO A 276 6.75 19.03 -0.91
C PRO A 276 5.53 19.34 -0.03
N ALA A 277 5.01 20.57 -0.10
CA ALA A 277 3.85 20.99 0.70
C ALA A 277 2.61 20.14 0.41
N ASN A 278 2.49 19.61 -0.81
CA ASN A 278 1.42 18.73 -1.28
C ASN A 278 1.84 17.26 -1.33
N ALA A 279 2.87 16.83 -0.55
CA ALA A 279 3.23 15.42 -0.48
C ALA A 279 2.03 14.59 0.00
N LEU A 280 1.80 13.46 -0.67
CA LEU A 280 0.68 12.55 -0.37
C LEU A 280 0.78 12.05 1.08
N LYS A 281 -0.38 11.87 1.72
CA LYS A 281 -0.52 11.27 3.04
C LYS A 281 -1.33 9.99 2.96
N LEU A 282 -1.19 9.14 3.98
CA LEU A 282 -2.01 7.95 4.19
C LEU A 282 -3.12 8.26 5.18
N ASP A 283 -4.33 8.01 4.77
CA ASP A 283 -5.47 7.88 5.64
C ASP A 283 -5.76 6.39 5.84
N LEU A 284 -5.53 5.88 7.05
CA LEU A 284 -5.75 4.48 7.40
C LEU A 284 -7.17 4.36 7.94
N ASP A 285 -8.13 4.48 7.05
CA ASP A 285 -9.53 4.79 7.35
C ASP A 285 -10.39 3.59 7.80
N GLU A 286 -9.82 2.37 7.84
CA GLU A 286 -10.43 1.19 8.50
C GLU A 286 -9.37 0.21 8.97
N THR A 287 -9.48 -0.25 10.23
CA THR A 287 -8.75 -1.41 10.74
C THR A 287 -9.45 -2.04 11.94
N GLY A 288 -9.30 -3.34 12.14
CA GLY A 288 -9.93 -4.03 13.27
C GLY A 288 -9.58 -5.51 13.37
N TRP A 289 -9.81 -6.07 14.56
CA TRP A 289 -9.70 -7.49 14.89
C TRP A 289 -10.96 -7.95 15.60
N GLN A 290 -11.60 -8.97 15.08
CA GLN A 290 -12.82 -9.55 15.66
C GLN A 290 -12.48 -10.39 16.88
N VAL A 291 -13.27 -10.23 17.94
CA VAL A 291 -13.06 -10.90 19.23
C VAL A 291 -14.15 -11.92 19.54
N ALA A 292 -13.81 -12.92 20.31
CA ALA A 292 -14.77 -13.86 20.85
C ALA A 292 -15.69 -13.14 21.86
N ILE A 293 -17.00 -13.36 21.75
CA ILE A 293 -17.99 -12.77 22.64
C ILE A 293 -18.01 -13.54 23.97
N PRO A 294 -17.94 -12.84 25.13
CA PRO A 294 -18.09 -13.46 26.44
C PRO A 294 -19.42 -14.23 26.56
N ALA A 295 -19.41 -15.40 27.19
CA ALA A 295 -20.57 -16.29 27.28
C ALA A 295 -21.82 -15.58 27.87
N VAL A 296 -21.61 -14.66 28.79
CA VAL A 296 -22.71 -13.90 29.45
C VAL A 296 -23.40 -12.88 28.55
N LEU A 297 -22.78 -12.54 27.41
CA LEU A 297 -23.31 -11.57 26.45
C LEU A 297 -23.76 -12.20 25.14
N GLN A 298 -23.60 -13.51 24.96
CA GLN A 298 -23.92 -14.19 23.70
C GLN A 298 -25.37 -14.04 23.27
N ASN A 299 -26.29 -13.86 24.22
CA ASN A 299 -27.73 -13.63 23.95
C ASN A 299 -28.01 -12.30 23.24
N LEU A 300 -27.07 -11.36 23.24
CA LEU A 300 -27.18 -10.09 22.52
C LEU A 300 -26.82 -10.21 21.04
N TYR A 301 -26.09 -11.27 20.66
CA TYR A 301 -25.60 -11.49 19.33
C TYR A 301 -26.41 -12.56 18.59
N THR A 302 -26.40 -12.53 17.27
CA THR A 302 -27.13 -13.46 16.40
C THR A 302 -26.21 -14.15 15.41
N GLY A 303 -26.66 -15.28 14.84
CA GLY A 303 -25.89 -15.98 13.80
C GLY A 303 -24.74 -16.82 14.34
N LYS A 304 -23.71 -17.00 13.51
CA LYS A 304 -22.53 -17.80 13.83
C LYS A 304 -21.26 -17.09 13.38
N GLU A 305 -20.21 -17.23 14.19
CA GLU A 305 -18.88 -16.75 13.87
C GLU A 305 -18.32 -17.40 12.59
N ASN A 306 -17.74 -16.61 11.72
CA ASN A 306 -17.20 -17.03 10.42
C ASN A 306 -15.68 -16.85 10.31
N VAL A 307 -15.01 -16.33 11.36
CA VAL A 307 -13.55 -16.15 11.42
C VAL A 307 -12.98 -16.76 12.70
N VAL A 308 -11.66 -16.95 12.73
CA VAL A 308 -10.96 -17.28 13.98
C VAL A 308 -10.86 -16.00 14.80
N THR A 309 -11.59 -15.92 15.91
CA THR A 309 -11.58 -14.76 16.83
C THR A 309 -10.34 -14.79 17.75
N ILE A 310 -10.01 -13.63 18.28
CA ILE A 310 -9.02 -13.46 19.36
C ILE A 310 -9.74 -13.10 20.66
N ASP A 311 -9.05 -13.13 21.79
CA ASP A 311 -9.58 -12.62 23.04
C ASP A 311 -9.48 -11.10 23.13
N GLU A 312 -10.28 -10.47 24.02
CA GLU A 312 -10.32 -9.01 24.19
C GLU A 312 -9.00 -8.41 24.70
N GLY A 313 -8.22 -9.17 25.49
CA GLY A 313 -6.90 -8.73 25.95
C GLY A 313 -5.90 -8.66 24.80
N THR A 314 -5.92 -9.65 23.92
CA THR A 314 -5.13 -9.64 22.67
C THR A 314 -5.53 -8.48 21.76
N GLN A 315 -6.83 -8.20 21.59
CA GLN A 315 -7.30 -7.03 20.83
C GLN A 315 -6.77 -5.73 21.43
N ALA A 316 -6.85 -5.58 22.75
CA ALA A 316 -6.37 -4.40 23.46
C ALA A 316 -4.87 -4.16 23.23
N GLN A 317 -4.06 -5.21 23.23
CA GLN A 317 -2.64 -5.15 22.92
C GLN A 317 -2.43 -4.75 21.45
N TYR A 318 -3.11 -5.40 20.52
CA TYR A 318 -2.96 -5.14 19.09
C TYR A 318 -3.34 -3.70 18.73
N TYR A 319 -4.44 -3.19 19.25
CA TYR A 319 -4.88 -1.82 19.01
C TYR A 319 -3.89 -0.78 19.58
N SER A 320 -3.36 -1.02 20.77
CA SER A 320 -2.35 -0.15 21.35
C SER A 320 -1.03 -0.19 20.56
N ASP A 321 -0.64 -1.35 20.03
CA ASP A 321 0.58 -1.51 19.22
C ASP A 321 0.48 -0.76 17.89
N ILE A 322 -0.67 -0.83 17.20
CA ILE A 322 -0.83 -0.08 15.94
C ILE A 322 -0.87 1.43 16.17
N VAL A 323 -1.49 1.92 17.25
CA VAL A 323 -1.45 3.34 17.61
C VAL A 323 0.01 3.81 17.75
N ARG A 324 0.81 3.09 18.53
CA ARG A 324 2.23 3.41 18.73
C ARG A 324 3.05 3.31 17.44
N PHE A 325 2.76 2.33 16.60
CA PHE A 325 3.48 2.13 15.33
C PHE A 325 3.22 3.25 14.35
N VAL A 326 1.94 3.56 14.08
CA VAL A 326 1.57 4.57 13.07
C VAL A 326 1.93 5.98 13.51
N SER A 327 1.92 6.28 14.81
CA SER A 327 2.33 7.59 15.36
C SER A 327 3.77 7.98 15.02
N CYS A 328 4.57 7.01 14.58
CA CYS A 328 5.96 7.24 14.17
C CYS A 328 6.15 7.36 12.65
N ASP A 329 5.11 7.15 11.85
CA ASP A 329 5.20 7.30 10.39
C ASP A 329 4.76 8.71 9.97
N PRO A 330 5.68 9.56 9.47
CA PRO A 330 5.36 10.94 9.11
C PRO A 330 4.41 11.07 7.90
N ASP A 331 4.18 9.98 7.17
CA ASP A 331 3.26 9.97 6.04
C ASP A 331 1.84 9.55 6.43
N VAL A 332 1.63 8.99 7.64
CA VAL A 332 0.29 8.67 8.15
C VAL A 332 -0.34 9.95 8.71
N ARG A 333 -1.54 10.28 8.20
CA ARG A 333 -2.37 11.39 8.69
C ARG A 333 -3.34 10.92 9.76
N SER A 334 -4.03 9.81 9.52
CA SER A 334 -5.06 9.29 10.42
C SER A 334 -5.08 7.77 10.49
N LEU A 335 -5.67 7.26 11.57
CA LEU A 335 -6.01 5.86 11.78
C LEU A 335 -7.40 5.74 12.40
N SER A 336 -8.33 5.06 11.73
CA SER A 336 -9.68 4.81 12.22
C SER A 336 -9.91 3.33 12.54
N PHE A 337 -10.50 3.06 13.71
CA PHE A 337 -10.92 1.72 14.13
C PHE A 337 -12.31 1.40 13.58
N PHE A 338 -12.51 0.18 13.18
CA PHE A 338 -13.75 -0.36 12.67
C PHE A 338 -14.31 -1.39 13.66
N HIS A 339 -15.27 -1.12 14.56
CA HIS A 339 -16.15 0.02 14.81
C HIS A 339 -15.95 0.61 16.23
N LEU A 340 -16.84 1.55 16.66
CA LEU A 340 -16.99 1.91 18.07
C LEU A 340 -17.77 0.83 18.81
N VAL A 341 -18.95 0.44 18.28
CA VAL A 341 -19.83 -0.60 18.83
C VAL A 341 -19.81 -1.81 17.90
N ASP A 342 -19.90 -3.02 18.45
CA ASP A 342 -19.99 -4.24 17.66
C ASP A 342 -21.21 -4.26 16.73
N GLU A 343 -21.08 -4.93 15.61
CA GLU A 343 -22.25 -5.37 14.84
C GLU A 343 -22.90 -6.60 15.51
N GLN A 344 -24.22 -6.63 15.54
CA GLN A 344 -24.97 -7.70 16.21
C GLN A 344 -24.80 -9.08 15.57
N PRO A 345 -24.82 -9.25 14.21
CA PRO A 345 -24.61 -10.56 13.59
C PRO A 345 -23.15 -11.01 13.70
N LEU A 346 -22.91 -12.23 14.23
CA LEU A 346 -21.57 -12.80 14.42
C LEU A 346 -20.81 -13.10 13.11
N ASP A 347 -21.49 -13.13 11.98
CA ASP A 347 -20.88 -13.24 10.66
C ASP A 347 -20.40 -11.86 10.11
N ARG A 348 -20.53 -10.81 10.92
CA ARG A 348 -20.05 -9.45 10.66
C ARG A 348 -18.91 -9.07 11.61
N TRP A 349 -18.84 -7.82 12.07
CA TRP A 349 -17.66 -7.31 12.77
C TRP A 349 -17.90 -7.10 14.26
N GLN A 350 -17.32 -7.95 15.09
CA GLN A 350 -17.22 -7.80 16.55
C GLN A 350 -15.84 -7.23 16.91
N SER A 351 -15.49 -6.12 16.30
CA SER A 351 -14.21 -5.43 16.46
C SER A 351 -14.30 -4.13 17.25
N GLY A 352 -15.49 -3.80 17.74
CA GLY A 352 -15.80 -2.57 18.46
C GLY A 352 -14.95 -2.37 19.71
N LEU A 353 -14.79 -1.12 20.11
CA LEU A 353 -14.21 -0.72 21.40
C LEU A 353 -15.23 -0.83 22.53
N LEU A 354 -16.51 -0.88 22.15
CA LEU A 354 -17.65 -1.16 23.01
C LEU A 354 -18.36 -2.44 22.54
N ARG A 355 -18.99 -3.14 23.48
CA ARG A 355 -19.89 -4.27 23.20
C ARG A 355 -21.30 -3.77 22.89
N LEU A 356 -22.21 -4.68 22.53
CA LEU A 356 -23.62 -4.32 22.24
C LEU A 356 -24.43 -3.83 23.45
N ASP A 357 -23.92 -4.02 24.68
CA ASP A 357 -24.47 -3.47 25.91
C ASP A 357 -23.82 -2.14 26.30
N ASP A 358 -23.12 -1.50 25.38
CA ASP A 358 -22.37 -0.26 25.55
C ASP A 358 -21.21 -0.34 26.57
N SER A 359 -20.93 -1.51 27.11
CA SER A 359 -19.82 -1.70 28.03
C SER A 359 -18.47 -1.62 27.31
N LYS A 360 -17.53 -0.89 27.92
CA LYS A 360 -16.19 -0.70 27.35
C LYS A 360 -15.37 -2.00 27.38
N ARG A 361 -14.75 -2.33 26.25
CA ARG A 361 -13.73 -3.39 26.22
C ARG A 361 -12.39 -2.91 26.79
N PRO A 362 -11.50 -3.81 27.17
CA PRO A 362 -10.12 -3.46 27.56
C PRO A 362 -9.41 -2.64 26.47
N SER A 363 -9.74 -2.86 25.18
CA SER A 363 -9.20 -2.11 24.05
C SER A 363 -9.53 -0.62 24.09
N PHE A 364 -10.70 -0.21 24.62
CA PHE A 364 -11.02 1.22 24.80
C PHE A 364 -9.97 1.93 25.66
N THR A 365 -9.67 1.38 26.83
CA THR A 365 -8.69 1.96 27.75
C THR A 365 -7.27 1.89 27.17
N SER A 366 -6.91 0.79 26.51
CA SER A 366 -5.59 0.62 25.91
C SER A 366 -5.34 1.62 24.77
N VAL A 367 -6.33 1.84 23.90
CA VAL A 367 -6.28 2.84 22.81
C VAL A 367 -6.18 4.25 23.39
N LYS A 368 -7.07 4.61 24.33
CA LYS A 368 -7.05 5.91 25.02
C LYS A 368 -5.66 6.22 25.58
N ASN A 369 -5.09 5.28 26.32
CA ASN A 369 -3.77 5.44 26.91
C ASN A 369 -2.66 5.53 25.85
N ALA A 370 -2.73 4.73 24.79
CA ALA A 370 -1.75 4.77 23.71
C ALA A 370 -1.79 6.10 22.95
N ILE A 371 -2.98 6.64 22.65
CA ILE A 371 -3.15 7.96 22.05
C ILE A 371 -2.54 9.04 22.95
N ALA A 372 -2.88 9.06 24.23
CA ALA A 372 -2.35 10.04 25.18
C ALA A 372 -0.82 9.98 25.33
N GLN A 373 -0.24 8.78 25.22
CA GLN A 373 1.22 8.57 25.32
C GLN A 373 1.96 9.01 24.05
N THR A 374 1.33 8.89 22.89
CA THR A 374 1.97 9.14 21.59
C THR A 374 1.77 10.56 21.06
N GLN A 375 0.88 11.37 21.65
CA GLN A 375 0.68 12.76 21.26
C GLN A 375 2.00 13.55 21.31
N GLY A 376 2.49 13.94 20.13
CA GLY A 376 3.75 14.66 19.97
C GLY A 376 5.02 13.87 20.32
N LYS A 377 4.92 12.54 20.53
CA LYS A 377 6.06 11.70 20.92
C LYS A 377 6.09 10.42 20.08
N CYS A 378 7.10 10.28 19.26
CA CYS A 378 7.40 8.99 18.65
C CYS A 378 8.41 8.24 19.53
N ALA A 379 8.01 7.11 20.10
CA ALA A 379 8.87 6.24 20.91
C ALA A 379 9.81 5.35 20.06
N LEU A 380 9.56 5.26 18.76
CA LEU A 380 10.33 4.45 17.82
C LEU A 380 11.03 5.36 16.80
N THR A 381 12.14 4.90 16.23
CA THR A 381 12.71 5.60 15.06
C THR A 381 11.67 5.52 13.94
N PRO A 382 11.20 6.66 13.39
CA PRO A 382 10.22 6.63 12.33
C PRO A 382 10.68 5.77 11.18
N PRO A 383 9.87 4.84 10.67
CA PRO A 383 10.20 4.10 9.46
C PRO A 383 10.20 5.07 8.28
N GLY A 384 11.37 5.71 8.05
CA GLY A 384 11.50 6.60 6.90
C GLY A 384 11.51 5.77 5.63
N TRP A 385 10.60 6.07 4.71
CA TRP A 385 10.54 5.46 3.40
C TRP A 385 11.39 6.24 2.38
N SER A 386 11.98 5.51 1.42
CA SER A 386 12.56 6.04 0.19
C SER A 386 12.34 5.01 -0.92
N HIS A 387 12.05 5.50 -2.13
CA HIS A 387 11.88 4.59 -3.24
C HIS A 387 13.14 3.78 -3.54
N THR A 388 12.97 2.55 -3.99
CA THR A 388 14.07 1.72 -4.45
C THR A 388 14.22 1.82 -5.97
N ALA A 389 15.44 2.11 -6.43
CA ALA A 389 15.77 2.14 -7.87
C ALA A 389 15.97 0.74 -8.47
N THR A 390 15.92 -0.31 -7.66
CA THR A 390 16.15 -1.70 -8.05
C THR A 390 14.99 -2.60 -7.62
N VAL A 391 15.00 -3.85 -8.08
CA VAL A 391 14.07 -4.87 -7.58
C VAL A 391 14.35 -5.12 -6.10
N ASN A 392 13.29 -5.08 -5.29
CA ASN A 392 13.41 -5.21 -3.84
C ASN A 392 13.92 -6.60 -3.45
N GLY A 393 14.91 -6.64 -2.54
CA GLY A 393 15.49 -7.87 -2.01
C GLY A 393 16.13 -8.79 -3.07
N ALA A 394 16.53 -8.24 -4.24
CA ALA A 394 17.12 -9.03 -5.30
C ALA A 394 18.51 -9.53 -4.92
N THR A 395 18.71 -10.84 -4.97
CA THR A 395 20.00 -11.49 -4.85
C THR A 395 20.28 -12.43 -6.01
N VAL A 396 21.54 -12.63 -6.34
CA VAL A 396 21.98 -13.59 -7.35
C VAL A 396 23.19 -14.36 -6.87
N ALA A 397 23.07 -15.67 -6.76
CA ALA A 397 24.17 -16.57 -6.50
C ALA A 397 24.58 -17.28 -7.79
N PHE A 398 25.75 -16.97 -8.31
CA PHE A 398 26.37 -17.69 -9.43
C PHE A 398 27.05 -18.95 -8.90
N GLY A 399 26.46 -20.12 -9.12
CA GLY A 399 27.00 -21.41 -8.71
C GLY A 399 27.49 -22.24 -9.90
N TYR A 400 28.66 -22.87 -9.75
CA TYR A 400 29.08 -23.95 -10.63
C TYR A 400 28.38 -25.24 -10.18
N LEU A 401 27.48 -25.77 -10.98
CA LEU A 401 27.00 -27.15 -10.84
C LEU A 401 27.77 -28.01 -11.86
N GLY A 402 28.96 -28.42 -11.50
CA GLY A 402 29.79 -29.32 -12.30
C GLY A 402 31.28 -29.07 -12.05
N SER A 403 32.07 -30.14 -12.05
CA SER A 403 33.53 -30.07 -11.89
C SER A 403 34.16 -29.14 -12.93
N PRO A 404 35.12 -28.27 -12.53
CA PRO A 404 35.87 -27.43 -13.47
C PRO A 404 36.72 -28.24 -14.47
N LYS A 405 36.86 -29.57 -14.28
CA LYS A 405 37.60 -30.47 -15.17
C LYS A 405 36.76 -31.14 -16.25
N GLY A 406 35.41 -31.03 -16.18
CA GLY A 406 34.57 -31.70 -17.15
C GLY A 406 33.98 -30.73 -18.19
N TRP A 407 34.30 -30.97 -19.45
CA TRP A 407 33.65 -30.39 -20.62
C TRP A 407 32.16 -30.79 -20.73
N ASN A 408 31.59 -31.34 -19.67
CA ASN A 408 30.20 -31.65 -19.62
C ASN A 408 29.40 -30.36 -19.53
N ASN A 409 28.90 -29.92 -20.66
CA ASN A 409 28.00 -28.82 -20.94
C ASN A 409 26.70 -28.87 -20.12
N LYS A 410 26.71 -29.54 -18.98
CA LYS A 410 25.54 -29.72 -18.15
C LYS A 410 25.39 -28.49 -17.25
N LEU A 411 24.66 -27.51 -17.77
CA LEU A 411 23.83 -26.65 -16.96
C LEU A 411 24.57 -25.53 -16.23
N TRP A 412 24.78 -24.47 -16.93
CA TRP A 412 25.01 -23.16 -16.35
C TRP A 412 23.74 -22.75 -15.59
N ARG A 413 23.81 -22.79 -14.27
CA ARG A 413 22.69 -22.48 -13.38
C ARG A 413 23.12 -21.42 -12.37
N PHE A 414 22.20 -20.52 -12.05
CA PHE A 414 22.36 -19.61 -10.92
C PHE A 414 21.00 -19.45 -10.23
N ARG A 415 21.06 -19.14 -8.95
CA ARG A 415 19.87 -18.90 -8.14
C ARG A 415 19.66 -17.42 -7.98
N THR A 416 18.41 -17.00 -8.04
CA THR A 416 18.00 -15.64 -7.69
C THR A 416 16.83 -15.68 -6.73
N THR A 417 16.81 -14.74 -5.80
CA THR A 417 15.65 -14.47 -4.93
C THR A 417 15.27 -13.00 -5.08
N VAL A 418 13.99 -12.71 -4.89
CA VAL A 418 13.42 -11.37 -4.94
C VAL A 418 12.32 -11.26 -3.88
N GLN A 419 12.02 -10.05 -3.40
CA GLN A 419 10.92 -9.80 -2.46
C GLN A 419 9.69 -9.22 -3.16
N GLU A 420 9.78 -8.95 -4.46
CA GLU A 420 8.67 -8.59 -5.35
C GLU A 420 8.80 -9.36 -6.65
N ASP A 421 7.70 -9.57 -7.37
CA ASP A 421 7.76 -10.27 -8.66
C ASP A 421 8.60 -9.50 -9.67
N ALA A 422 9.42 -10.22 -10.40
CA ALA A 422 10.33 -9.65 -11.40
C ALA A 422 10.40 -10.52 -12.66
N SER A 423 10.53 -9.87 -13.79
CA SER A 423 10.98 -10.53 -15.01
C SER A 423 12.50 -10.63 -15.01
N TYR A 424 13.05 -11.69 -15.59
CA TYR A 424 14.49 -11.79 -15.76
C TYR A 424 14.90 -12.01 -17.21
N LYS A 425 16.06 -11.42 -17.55
CA LYS A 425 16.84 -11.71 -18.77
C LYS A 425 18.25 -12.06 -18.35
N ALA A 426 18.70 -13.25 -18.74
CA ALA A 426 20.00 -13.76 -18.38
C ALA A 426 20.76 -14.27 -19.61
N GLY A 427 22.09 -14.29 -19.54
CA GLY A 427 22.87 -14.83 -20.64
C GLY A 427 24.36 -14.90 -20.40
N VAL A 428 25.06 -15.50 -21.39
CA VAL A 428 26.53 -15.59 -21.44
C VAL A 428 27.05 -14.60 -22.47
N PHE A 429 28.09 -13.89 -22.08
CA PHE A 429 28.75 -12.85 -22.91
C PHE A 429 30.25 -13.16 -23.02
N LYS A 430 30.80 -13.07 -24.24
CA LYS A 430 32.23 -13.24 -24.49
C LYS A 430 33.01 -11.97 -24.07
N LEU A 431 34.14 -12.17 -23.44
CA LEU A 431 35.11 -11.11 -23.09
C LEU A 431 36.33 -11.19 -24.01
N GLY A 432 36.99 -10.05 -24.23
CA GLY A 432 38.23 -10.00 -24.95
C GLY A 432 39.45 -10.48 -24.14
N SER A 433 39.32 -10.48 -22.78
CA SER A 433 40.41 -10.82 -21.87
C SER A 433 39.87 -11.43 -20.58
N ARG A 434 40.81 -11.93 -19.70
CA ARG A 434 40.48 -12.39 -18.34
C ARG A 434 39.90 -11.29 -17.45
N LYS A 435 40.22 -10.03 -17.71
CA LYS A 435 39.76 -8.90 -16.90
C LYS A 435 38.37 -8.45 -17.37
N LEU A 436 37.41 -8.35 -16.46
CA LEU A 436 36.13 -7.66 -16.70
C LEU A 436 36.38 -6.16 -16.55
N THR A 437 36.79 -5.51 -17.64
CA THR A 437 36.99 -4.05 -17.65
C THR A 437 35.67 -3.30 -17.50
N ALA A 438 35.69 -2.05 -17.05
CA ALA A 438 34.50 -1.19 -16.96
C ALA A 438 33.77 -1.10 -18.30
N LYS A 439 34.49 -0.98 -19.43
CA LYS A 439 33.95 -0.97 -20.79
C LYS A 439 33.19 -2.28 -21.11
N ALA A 440 33.81 -3.43 -20.80
CA ALA A 440 33.18 -4.74 -21.03
C ALA A 440 31.94 -4.92 -20.14
N LYS A 441 32.02 -4.54 -18.84
CA LYS A 441 30.87 -4.56 -17.94
C LYS A 441 29.71 -3.69 -18.47
N LYS A 442 30.00 -2.46 -18.89
CA LYS A 442 28.99 -1.54 -19.49
C LYS A 442 28.34 -2.16 -20.72
N ALA A 443 29.10 -2.84 -21.59
CA ALA A 443 28.56 -3.53 -22.77
C ALA A 443 27.60 -4.67 -22.40
N VAL A 444 27.95 -5.48 -21.38
CA VAL A 444 27.08 -6.56 -20.88
C VAL A 444 25.78 -5.97 -20.29
N LEU A 445 25.89 -4.90 -19.48
CA LEU A 445 24.72 -4.22 -18.91
C LEU A 445 23.78 -3.68 -19.99
N LYS A 446 24.34 -3.01 -21.01
CA LYS A 446 23.57 -2.51 -22.17
C LYS A 446 22.89 -3.65 -22.93
N ALA A 447 23.56 -4.78 -23.14
CA ALA A 447 23.00 -5.94 -23.81
C ALA A 447 21.86 -6.60 -23.00
N LEU A 448 21.98 -6.64 -21.67
CA LEU A 448 20.92 -7.15 -20.79
C LEU A 448 19.70 -6.21 -20.77
N ALA A 449 19.91 -4.91 -20.82
CA ALA A 449 18.82 -3.92 -20.86
C ALA A 449 18.07 -3.90 -22.20
N ASN A 450 18.75 -4.18 -23.31
CA ASN A 450 18.14 -4.15 -24.64
C ASN A 450 17.31 -5.43 -24.89
N PRO A 451 15.98 -5.36 -25.04
CA PRO A 451 15.13 -6.53 -25.27
C PRO A 451 15.47 -7.30 -26.56
N LYS A 452 15.98 -6.61 -27.58
CA LYS A 452 16.37 -7.20 -28.89
C LYS A 452 17.74 -7.87 -28.87
N SER A 453 18.59 -7.60 -27.88
CA SER A 453 19.93 -8.19 -27.78
C SER A 453 19.83 -9.70 -27.50
N LYS A 454 20.57 -10.49 -28.26
CA LYS A 454 20.68 -11.94 -28.12
C LYS A 454 22.05 -12.28 -27.51
N PRO A 455 22.13 -12.71 -26.23
CA PRO A 455 23.37 -13.26 -25.69
C PRO A 455 23.71 -14.60 -26.37
N LEU A 456 24.97 -15.04 -26.26
CA LEU A 456 25.42 -16.31 -26.84
C LEU A 456 24.59 -17.51 -26.36
N LEU A 457 24.30 -17.54 -25.07
CA LEU A 457 23.29 -18.41 -24.47
C LEU A 457 22.39 -17.51 -23.61
N GLY A 458 21.10 -17.61 -23.76
CA GLY A 458 20.16 -16.74 -23.08
C GLY A 458 18.98 -17.47 -22.46
N ALA A 459 18.44 -16.93 -21.39
CA ALA A 459 17.19 -17.34 -20.78
C ALA A 459 16.38 -16.08 -20.38
N LYS A 460 15.06 -16.21 -20.45
CA LYS A 460 14.08 -15.21 -19.98
C LYS A 460 13.01 -15.92 -19.16
N GLY A 461 12.35 -15.22 -18.29
CA GLY A 461 11.25 -15.75 -17.49
C GLY A 461 10.92 -14.83 -16.32
N THR A 462 10.21 -15.38 -15.34
CA THR A 462 9.78 -14.71 -14.13
C THR A 462 10.44 -15.28 -12.89
N ALA A 463 10.76 -14.42 -11.94
CA ALA A 463 11.14 -14.76 -10.57
C ALA A 463 10.04 -14.25 -9.66
N LEU A 464 9.42 -15.15 -8.90
CA LEU A 464 8.32 -14.81 -8.00
C LEU A 464 8.85 -14.37 -6.64
N ALA A 465 8.15 -13.44 -6.02
CA ALA A 465 8.47 -12.93 -4.69
C ALA A 465 8.63 -14.06 -3.66
N TYR A 466 9.65 -13.95 -2.82
CA TYR A 466 10.00 -14.90 -1.75
C TYR A 466 10.26 -16.35 -2.22
N LYS A 467 10.35 -16.61 -3.52
CA LYS A 467 10.68 -17.92 -4.07
C LYS A 467 12.08 -17.92 -4.69
N SER A 468 12.86 -18.95 -4.36
CA SER A 468 14.16 -19.15 -5.01
C SER A 468 13.95 -19.65 -6.44
N LYS A 469 14.41 -18.89 -7.43
CA LYS A 469 14.35 -19.26 -8.85
C LYS A 469 15.69 -19.78 -9.33
N LEU A 470 15.70 -21.03 -9.80
CA LEU A 470 16.85 -21.58 -10.52
C LEU A 470 16.76 -21.16 -12.00
N VAL A 471 17.70 -20.33 -12.45
CA VAL A 471 17.80 -19.92 -13.86
C VAL A 471 18.77 -20.85 -14.57
N ALA A 472 18.23 -21.66 -15.49
CA ALA A 472 19.02 -22.56 -16.33
C ALA A 472 19.19 -21.95 -17.73
N LEU A 473 20.43 -21.87 -18.21
CA LEU A 473 20.70 -21.51 -19.61
C LEU A 473 20.56 -22.73 -20.52
N PRO A 474 20.25 -22.52 -21.82
CA PRO A 474 20.13 -23.62 -22.77
C PRO A 474 21.38 -24.50 -22.82
N LYS A 475 21.19 -25.82 -23.01
CA LYS A 475 22.27 -26.81 -23.12
C LYS A 475 23.01 -26.70 -24.47
N LYS A 476 23.49 -25.51 -24.84
CA LYS A 476 24.29 -25.31 -26.07
C LYS A 476 25.75 -25.13 -25.70
N THR A 477 26.61 -25.73 -26.50
CA THR A 477 28.07 -25.61 -26.36
C THR A 477 28.54 -24.23 -26.79
N LEU A 478 29.38 -23.59 -25.98
CA LEU A 478 30.15 -22.44 -26.44
C LEU A 478 31.25 -22.94 -27.38
N LYS A 479 31.08 -22.68 -28.69
CA LYS A 479 31.97 -23.24 -29.73
C LYS A 479 33.37 -22.66 -29.79
N ARG A 480 33.60 -21.49 -29.16
CA ARG A 480 34.89 -20.78 -29.22
C ARG A 480 35.53 -20.73 -27.84
N SER A 481 36.81 -21.05 -27.76
CA SER A 481 37.59 -20.81 -26.54
C SER A 481 37.68 -19.31 -26.24
N GLY A 482 37.86 -18.99 -24.96
CA GLY A 482 37.97 -17.62 -24.52
C GLY A 482 37.37 -17.35 -23.16
N TRP A 483 37.46 -16.09 -22.73
CA TRP A 483 36.88 -15.65 -21.47
C TRP A 483 35.46 -15.22 -21.64
N TYR A 484 34.63 -15.54 -20.63
CA TYR A 484 33.17 -15.28 -20.64
C TYR A 484 32.72 -14.82 -19.26
N VAL A 485 31.53 -14.18 -19.22
CA VAL A 485 30.79 -13.86 -17.99
C VAL A 485 29.35 -14.25 -18.13
N TYR A 486 28.71 -14.54 -17.02
CA TYR A 486 27.25 -14.54 -16.91
C TYR A 486 26.77 -13.15 -16.54
N GLY A 487 25.62 -12.80 -17.06
CA GLY A 487 24.87 -11.63 -16.62
C GLY A 487 23.41 -11.95 -16.46
N ILE A 488 22.78 -11.34 -15.49
CA ILE A 488 21.33 -11.36 -15.30
C ILE A 488 20.85 -9.95 -14.99
N ARG A 489 19.73 -9.58 -15.60
CA ARG A 489 18.92 -8.41 -15.24
C ARG A 489 17.59 -8.92 -14.71
N LEU A 490 17.22 -8.50 -13.50
CA LEU A 490 15.90 -8.63 -12.89
C LEU A 490 15.24 -7.27 -13.02
N ALA A 491 14.00 -7.22 -13.51
CA ALA A 491 13.22 -6.00 -13.61
C ALA A 491 11.91 -6.19 -12.87
N ALA A 492 11.56 -5.24 -11.99
CA ALA A 492 10.33 -5.31 -11.22
C ALA A 492 9.10 -5.42 -12.17
N ALA A 493 8.16 -6.30 -11.84
CA ALA A 493 7.01 -6.57 -12.71
C ALA A 493 6.13 -5.33 -12.89
N MET A 494 5.94 -4.55 -11.83
CA MET A 494 5.09 -3.35 -11.84
C MET A 494 5.83 -2.09 -12.29
N ASN A 495 7.17 -2.09 -12.32
CA ASN A 495 7.96 -1.00 -12.89
C ASN A 495 9.27 -1.53 -13.50
N PRO A 496 9.27 -1.89 -14.80
CA PRO A 496 10.45 -2.48 -15.46
C PRO A 496 11.69 -1.56 -15.53
N GLN A 497 11.56 -0.27 -15.19
CA GLN A 497 12.69 0.65 -15.07
C GLN A 497 13.50 0.37 -13.82
N ARG A 498 12.85 -0.07 -12.73
CA ARG A 498 13.53 -0.56 -11.53
C ARG A 498 14.15 -1.92 -11.83
N ALA A 499 15.47 -1.97 -11.89
CA ALA A 499 16.16 -3.18 -12.28
C ALA A 499 17.42 -3.43 -11.47
N PHE A 500 17.56 -4.68 -11.02
CA PHE A 500 18.80 -5.21 -10.44
C PHE A 500 19.61 -5.93 -11.52
N VAL A 501 20.89 -5.67 -11.62
CA VAL A 501 21.78 -6.33 -12.59
C VAL A 501 23.01 -6.90 -11.90
N SER A 502 23.29 -8.15 -12.14
CA SER A 502 24.47 -8.83 -11.62
C SER A 502 25.28 -9.50 -12.75
N VAL A 503 26.58 -9.45 -12.62
CA VAL A 503 27.53 -10.07 -13.57
C VAL A 503 28.55 -10.91 -12.78
N SER A 504 28.76 -12.14 -13.23
CA SER A 504 29.68 -13.08 -12.59
C SER A 504 31.16 -12.66 -12.73
N ARG A 505 32.02 -13.31 -11.98
CA ARG A 505 33.48 -13.31 -12.30
C ARG A 505 33.71 -13.93 -13.70
N PRO A 506 34.76 -13.49 -14.43
CA PRO A 506 35.14 -14.10 -15.68
C PRO A 506 35.54 -15.59 -15.51
N PHE A 507 35.13 -16.41 -16.47
CA PHE A 507 35.50 -17.81 -16.53
C PHE A 507 36.04 -18.17 -17.92
N LEU A 508 36.95 -19.15 -17.97
CA LEU A 508 37.62 -19.59 -19.19
C LEU A 508 36.88 -20.81 -19.77
N VAL A 509 36.51 -20.71 -21.04
CA VAL A 509 36.09 -21.85 -21.83
C VAL A 509 37.25 -22.28 -22.72
N LYS A 510 37.71 -23.53 -22.62
CA LYS A 510 38.74 -24.11 -23.48
C LYS A 510 38.08 -24.86 -24.64
N SER A 511 38.62 -24.82 -25.84
CA SER A 511 38.15 -25.66 -26.95
C SER A 511 38.48 -27.12 -26.70
N ARG A 512 37.62 -28.07 -27.14
CA ARG A 512 37.99 -29.49 -27.14
C ARG A 512 39.26 -29.63 -27.98
N PRO A 513 40.25 -30.42 -27.52
CA PRO A 513 41.30 -30.86 -28.42
C PRO A 513 40.63 -31.57 -29.62
N ARG A 514 40.98 -31.20 -30.84
CA ARG A 514 40.60 -32.01 -32.00
C ARG A 514 41.15 -33.42 -31.75
N ALA A 515 40.31 -34.44 -31.78
CA ALA A 515 40.78 -35.81 -31.86
C ALA A 515 41.72 -35.86 -33.06
N ARG A 516 43.00 -36.20 -32.85
CA ARG A 516 43.90 -36.54 -33.95
C ARG A 516 43.27 -37.75 -34.65
N LYS A 517 42.90 -37.52 -35.93
CA LYS A 517 42.54 -38.63 -36.82
C LYS A 517 43.77 -39.50 -37.04
#